data_ef7eab416652113e1181a89e908adfb9
#
_entry.id   ef7eab416652113e1181a89e908adfb9
#
_cell.length_a   1.000
_cell.length_b   1.000
_cell.length_c   1.000
_cell.angle_alpha   90.00
_cell.angle_beta   90.00
_cell.angle_gamma   90.00
#
_symmetry.space_group_name_H-M   'P 1'
#
loop_
_entity.id
_entity.type
_entity.pdbx_description
1 polymer ?
#
loop_
_entity_poly.entity_id
_entity_poly.type
_entity_poly.pdbx_seq_one_letter_code
_entity_poly.pdbx_strand_id
1 'polypeptide(L)'
;ISSASAYHKPVCDFRITEGTTLANKYWEYSRNKIACEVVLMKAYRESGFPVTIIRPSHTFCEREAPVGVNGSKGSWQVLKRMLEGKPIIVHGDGSSLWTMTWNEDFAKGFIGLLGNPQAIGEVFQIMSDESLTWNQIYKSIADALGVPFKPYYVSSDFIIATQPEGYDMLGNLIGDKANTVVFDCSKLKRAVPGFQAVVRYEEGVRKCL
;
A
#
# COMPACT_ATOMS: atom_id res chain seq x y z
N ILE A 1 10.03 6.30 8.40
CA ILE A 1 9.07 5.87 7.38
C ILE A 1 7.66 5.98 7.94
N SER A 2 6.78 6.73 7.24
CA SER A 2 5.35 6.85 7.49
C SER A 2 4.55 5.82 6.68
N SER A 3 3.36 6.17 6.19
CA SER A 3 2.52 5.31 5.37
C SER A 3 1.54 6.14 4.52
N ALA A 4 1.24 5.67 3.34
CA ALA A 4 0.17 6.25 2.50
C ALA A 4 -1.24 6.06 3.09
N SER A 5 -1.42 5.13 4.04
CA SER A 5 -2.68 4.98 4.77
C SER A 5 -3.02 6.20 5.64
N ALA A 6 -2.03 7.08 5.90
CA ALA A 6 -2.20 8.32 6.64
C ALA A 6 -3.06 9.37 5.91
N TYR A 7 -3.17 9.30 4.57
CA TYR A 7 -4.01 10.22 3.82
C TYR A 7 -5.50 10.08 4.18
N HIS A 8 -6.22 11.19 4.01
CA HIS A 8 -7.63 11.29 4.40
C HIS A 8 -8.50 10.14 3.87
N LYS A 9 -9.33 9.57 4.74
CA LYS A 9 -10.32 8.54 4.41
C LYS A 9 -11.72 8.94 4.93
N PRO A 10 -12.77 8.83 4.13
CA PRO A 10 -12.77 8.40 2.73
C PRO A 10 -12.00 9.36 1.83
N VAL A 11 -11.52 8.86 0.69
CA VAL A 11 -10.74 9.66 -0.27
C VAL A 11 -11.63 10.71 -0.92
N CYS A 12 -11.23 11.99 -0.84
CA CYS A 12 -11.94 13.10 -1.48
C CYS A 12 -11.48 13.33 -2.92
N ASP A 13 -10.21 13.04 -3.21
CA ASP A 13 -9.62 13.06 -4.52
C ASP A 13 -8.84 11.75 -4.72
N PHE A 14 -9.10 11.04 -5.81
CA PHE A 14 -8.44 9.78 -6.09
C PHE A 14 -6.95 9.95 -6.42
N ARG A 15 -6.53 11.12 -6.90
CA ARG A 15 -5.12 11.45 -7.16
C ARG A 15 -4.47 12.01 -5.91
N ILE A 16 -3.65 11.20 -5.29
CA ILE A 16 -2.97 11.50 -4.03
C ILE A 16 -1.59 12.11 -4.29
N THR A 17 -1.33 13.26 -3.70
CA THR A 17 -0.01 13.92 -3.65
C THR A 17 0.47 14.03 -2.21
N GLU A 18 1.72 14.42 -2.00
CA GLU A 18 2.24 14.67 -0.64
C GLU A 18 1.50 15.80 0.10
N GLY A 19 0.85 16.71 -0.66
CA GLY A 19 0.01 17.77 -0.12
C GLY A 19 -1.41 17.36 0.26
N THR A 20 -1.84 16.13 -0.06
CA THR A 20 -3.15 15.61 0.32
C THR A 20 -3.27 15.56 1.85
N THR A 21 -4.41 16.01 2.38
CA THR A 21 -4.71 16.07 3.82
C THR A 21 -4.49 14.72 4.50
N LEU A 22 -3.90 14.74 5.69
CA LEU A 22 -3.72 13.57 6.53
C LEU A 22 -4.87 13.46 7.53
N ALA A 23 -5.67 12.41 7.44
CA ALA A 23 -6.72 12.07 8.40
C ALA A 23 -7.21 10.64 8.16
N ASN A 24 -7.23 9.80 9.17
CA ASN A 24 -7.80 8.46 9.06
C ASN A 24 -8.50 8.07 10.36
N LYS A 25 -9.80 8.30 10.42
CA LYS A 25 -10.60 7.99 11.61
C LYS A 25 -10.81 6.48 11.83
N TYR A 26 -10.59 5.68 10.80
CA TYR A 26 -10.90 4.25 10.82
C TYR A 26 -9.74 3.39 11.32
N TRP A 27 -8.47 3.85 11.19
CA TRP A 27 -7.31 3.02 11.46
C TRP A 27 -6.36 3.66 12.47
N GLU A 28 -6.17 3.01 13.62
CA GLU A 28 -5.25 3.48 14.67
C GLU A 28 -3.80 3.53 14.17
N TYR A 29 -3.36 2.53 13.42
CA TYR A 29 -2.03 2.53 12.79
C TYR A 29 -1.78 3.81 11.99
N SER A 30 -2.73 4.23 11.18
CA SER A 30 -2.61 5.44 10.37
C SER A 30 -2.56 6.70 11.24
N ARG A 31 -3.39 6.78 12.31
CA ARG A 31 -3.34 7.89 13.26
C ARG A 31 -1.98 7.98 13.97
N ASN A 32 -1.40 6.84 14.34
CA ASN A 32 -0.07 6.78 14.95
C ASN A 32 1.02 7.25 13.97
N LYS A 33 0.92 6.90 12.68
CA LYS A 33 1.83 7.43 11.65
C LYS A 33 1.70 8.94 11.49
N ILE A 34 0.50 9.48 11.49
CA ILE A 34 0.26 10.93 11.46
C ILE A 34 0.88 11.61 12.69
N ALA A 35 0.68 11.06 13.88
CA ALA A 35 1.27 11.60 15.11
C ALA A 35 2.81 11.62 15.06
N CYS A 36 3.43 10.56 14.54
CA CYS A 36 4.88 10.52 14.33
C CYS A 36 5.36 11.63 13.38
N GLU A 37 4.65 11.86 12.26
CA GLU A 37 4.99 12.93 11.33
C GLU A 37 4.90 14.31 12.00
N VAL A 38 3.86 14.55 12.80
CA VAL A 38 3.69 15.82 13.53
C VAL A 38 4.86 16.08 14.47
N VAL A 39 5.28 15.07 15.25
CA VAL A 39 6.43 15.16 16.17
C VAL A 39 7.72 15.47 15.42
N LEU A 40 7.99 14.75 14.33
CA LEU A 40 9.20 14.92 13.53
C LEU A 40 9.26 16.27 12.85
N MET A 41 8.16 16.73 12.24
CA MET A 41 8.08 18.04 11.61
C MET A 41 8.14 19.20 12.60
N LYS A 42 7.65 18.99 13.83
CA LYS A 42 7.84 19.94 14.94
C LYS A 42 9.33 20.05 15.27
N ALA A 43 10.02 18.93 15.48
CA ALA A 43 11.46 18.92 15.77
C ALA A 43 12.29 19.60 14.65
N TYR A 44 11.93 19.38 13.37
CA TYR A 44 12.55 20.09 12.25
C TYR A 44 12.39 21.62 12.37
N ARG A 45 11.17 22.10 12.62
CA ARG A 45 10.88 23.55 12.68
C ARG A 45 11.49 24.25 13.89
N GLU A 46 11.54 23.58 15.05
CA GLU A 46 11.96 24.18 16.32
C GLU A 46 13.45 24.00 16.62
N SER A 47 14.06 22.92 16.15
CA SER A 47 15.45 22.58 16.46
C SER A 47 16.33 22.27 15.25
N GLY A 48 15.80 22.36 14.02
CA GLY A 48 16.55 22.05 12.81
C GLY A 48 16.86 20.54 12.66
N PHE A 49 16.11 19.66 13.34
CA PHE A 49 16.31 18.22 13.23
C PHE A 49 16.19 17.76 11.77
N PRO A 50 17.24 17.14 11.18
CA PRO A 50 17.26 16.82 9.75
C PRO A 50 16.38 15.58 9.44
N VAL A 51 15.11 15.79 9.14
CA VAL A 51 14.16 14.73 8.83
C VAL A 51 13.71 14.75 7.38
N THR A 52 13.60 13.58 6.79
CA THR A 52 12.88 13.33 5.53
C THR A 52 11.81 12.27 5.80
N ILE A 53 10.55 12.55 5.46
CA ILE A 53 9.43 11.64 5.69
C ILE A 53 9.12 10.89 4.39
N ILE A 54 9.00 9.58 4.48
CA ILE A 54 8.66 8.70 3.35
C ILE A 54 7.31 8.05 3.62
N ARG A 55 6.39 8.17 2.66
CA ARG A 55 5.06 7.52 2.69
C ARG A 55 4.98 6.45 1.61
N PRO A 56 5.31 5.19 1.91
CA PRO A 56 5.10 4.07 0.99
C PRO A 56 3.62 3.68 0.92
N SER A 57 3.21 3.10 -0.22
CA SER A 57 2.02 2.27 -0.33
C SER A 57 2.33 0.84 0.10
N HIS A 58 1.81 -0.17 -0.59
CA HIS A 58 2.09 -1.56 -0.28
C HIS A 58 3.41 -1.99 -0.95
N THR A 59 4.49 -1.95 -0.19
CA THR A 59 5.78 -2.51 -0.62
C THR A 59 5.78 -4.01 -0.37
N PHE A 60 6.22 -4.79 -1.36
CA PHE A 60 6.27 -6.26 -1.27
C PHE A 60 7.58 -6.80 -1.82
N CYS A 61 7.91 -8.04 -1.47
CA CYS A 61 9.11 -8.75 -1.88
C CYS A 61 8.79 -10.24 -2.08
N GLU A 62 9.80 -11.03 -2.39
CA GLU A 62 9.72 -12.47 -2.65
C GLU A 62 9.16 -13.31 -1.48
N ARG A 63 8.99 -12.74 -0.29
CA ARG A 63 8.54 -13.49 0.89
C ARG A 63 7.03 -13.67 0.99
N GLU A 64 6.27 -12.78 0.38
CA GLU A 64 4.81 -12.80 0.51
C GLU A 64 4.14 -12.11 -0.68
N ALA A 65 3.24 -12.82 -1.35
CA ALA A 65 2.35 -12.21 -2.34
C ALA A 65 1.28 -11.36 -1.65
N PRO A 66 1.15 -10.06 -2.00
CA PRO A 66 0.18 -9.18 -1.33
C PRO A 66 -1.26 -9.55 -1.67
N VAL A 67 -2.10 -9.63 -0.64
CA VAL A 67 -3.54 -9.88 -0.76
C VAL A 67 -4.36 -8.85 0.02
N GLY A 68 -5.59 -8.60 -0.41
CA GLY A 68 -6.49 -7.62 0.23
C GLY A 68 -7.04 -8.12 1.55
N VAL A 69 -7.45 -9.36 1.60
CA VAL A 69 -8.01 -10.04 2.77
C VAL A 69 -7.19 -11.29 3.03
N ASN A 70 -6.63 -11.41 4.22
CA ASN A 70 -5.79 -12.54 4.63
C ASN A 70 -6.20 -13.05 6.02
N GLY A 71 -5.77 -14.26 6.34
CA GLY A 71 -5.94 -14.88 7.65
C GLY A 71 -4.67 -14.80 8.50
N SER A 72 -4.66 -15.53 9.63
CA SER A 72 -3.55 -15.55 10.60
C SER A 72 -2.21 -16.05 10.05
N LYS A 73 -2.21 -16.69 8.88
CA LYS A 73 -1.01 -17.19 8.19
C LYS A 73 -0.67 -16.33 6.96
N GLY A 74 -0.98 -15.05 7.00
CA GLY A 74 -0.72 -14.13 5.89
C GLY A 74 -1.43 -14.56 4.60
N SER A 75 -0.78 -14.35 3.46
CA SER A 75 -1.32 -14.69 2.14
C SER A 75 -1.40 -16.19 1.85
N TRP A 76 -0.65 -17.02 2.57
CA TRP A 76 -0.59 -18.48 2.31
C TRP A 76 -1.94 -19.15 2.26
N GLN A 77 -2.88 -18.79 3.14
CA GLN A 77 -4.22 -19.37 3.13
C GLN A 77 -4.98 -19.08 1.84
N VAL A 78 -4.78 -17.91 1.26
CA VAL A 78 -5.39 -17.51 -0.03
C VAL A 78 -4.76 -18.31 -1.17
N LEU A 79 -3.43 -18.38 -1.21
CA LEU A 79 -2.68 -19.15 -2.21
C LEU A 79 -3.06 -20.63 -2.18
N LYS A 80 -3.12 -21.22 -0.99
CA LYS A 80 -3.54 -22.62 -0.80
C LYS A 80 -4.95 -22.87 -1.35
N ARG A 81 -5.90 -21.96 -1.07
CA ARG A 81 -7.27 -22.09 -1.61
C ARG A 81 -7.28 -22.03 -3.14
N MET A 82 -6.48 -21.14 -3.74
CA MET A 82 -6.35 -21.06 -5.21
C MET A 82 -5.81 -22.37 -5.78
N LEU A 83 -4.74 -22.94 -5.19
CA LEU A 83 -4.14 -24.22 -5.61
C LEU A 83 -5.12 -25.39 -5.47
N GLU A 84 -6.00 -25.37 -4.47
CA GLU A 84 -7.06 -26.35 -4.27
C GLU A 84 -8.29 -26.10 -5.16
N GLY A 85 -8.24 -25.12 -6.05
CA GLY A 85 -9.35 -24.74 -6.95
C GLY A 85 -10.58 -24.18 -6.23
N LYS A 86 -10.41 -23.72 -4.97
CA LYS A 86 -11.47 -23.13 -4.15
C LYS A 86 -11.60 -21.62 -4.42
N PRO A 87 -12.80 -21.03 -4.28
CA PRO A 87 -12.97 -19.58 -4.40
C PRO A 87 -12.26 -18.87 -3.26
N ILE A 88 -11.80 -17.63 -3.54
CA ILE A 88 -11.15 -16.74 -2.59
C ILE A 88 -12.01 -15.51 -2.35
N ILE A 89 -11.94 -14.97 -1.14
CA ILE A 89 -12.66 -13.74 -0.78
C ILE A 89 -11.97 -12.54 -1.43
N VAL A 90 -12.78 -11.73 -2.13
CA VAL A 90 -12.41 -10.41 -2.64
C VAL A 90 -13.35 -9.40 -1.99
N HIS A 91 -12.80 -8.37 -1.32
CA HIS A 91 -13.61 -7.35 -0.67
C HIS A 91 -14.30 -6.43 -1.68
N GLY A 92 -15.53 -6.04 -1.39
CA GLY A 92 -16.36 -5.26 -2.29
C GLY A 92 -16.62 -6.03 -3.58
N ASP A 93 -16.46 -5.36 -4.71
CA ASP A 93 -16.49 -5.93 -6.06
C ASP A 93 -15.08 -6.11 -6.66
N GLY A 94 -14.05 -5.83 -5.87
CA GLY A 94 -12.65 -5.89 -6.28
C GLY A 94 -12.22 -4.81 -7.28
N SER A 95 -13.00 -3.76 -7.48
CA SER A 95 -12.73 -2.70 -8.46
C SER A 95 -11.87 -1.54 -7.92
N SER A 96 -11.74 -1.40 -6.59
CA SER A 96 -10.91 -0.34 -6.03
C SER A 96 -9.45 -0.47 -6.47
N LEU A 97 -8.85 0.67 -6.85
CA LEU A 97 -7.47 0.74 -7.31
C LEU A 97 -6.50 0.77 -6.15
N TRP A 98 -5.40 0.05 -6.33
CA TRP A 98 -4.32 -0.04 -5.38
C TRP A 98 -2.95 -0.01 -6.06
N THR A 99 -1.91 0.39 -5.33
CA THR A 99 -0.54 0.43 -5.84
C THR A 99 0.35 -0.51 -5.05
N MET A 100 0.98 -1.43 -5.77
CA MET A 100 1.99 -2.37 -5.26
C MET A 100 3.37 -1.94 -5.76
N THR A 101 4.35 -1.92 -4.85
CA THR A 101 5.72 -1.49 -5.19
C THR A 101 6.70 -2.57 -4.80
N TRP A 102 7.51 -3.02 -5.77
CA TRP A 102 8.58 -3.97 -5.49
C TRP A 102 9.64 -3.35 -4.57
N ASN A 103 10.14 -4.12 -3.60
CA ASN A 103 11.05 -3.64 -2.57
C ASN A 103 12.33 -3.00 -3.11
N GLU A 104 12.91 -3.55 -4.19
CA GLU A 104 14.11 -2.98 -4.80
C GLU A 104 13.83 -1.64 -5.50
N ASP A 105 12.66 -1.50 -6.12
CA ASP A 105 12.25 -0.22 -6.70
C ASP A 105 11.98 0.82 -5.60
N PHE A 106 11.36 0.42 -4.49
CA PHE A 106 11.25 1.27 -3.31
C PHE A 106 12.64 1.70 -2.80
N ALA A 107 13.58 0.75 -2.70
CA ALA A 107 14.94 1.00 -2.21
C ALA A 107 15.69 2.01 -3.10
N LYS A 108 15.52 1.98 -4.42
CA LYS A 108 16.12 2.98 -5.33
C LYS A 108 15.70 4.41 -4.98
N GLY A 109 14.39 4.63 -4.79
CA GLY A 109 13.88 5.95 -4.40
C GLY A 109 14.36 6.35 -3.00
N PHE A 110 14.36 5.41 -2.07
CA PHE A 110 14.80 5.65 -0.69
C PHE A 110 16.29 6.03 -0.63
N ILE A 111 17.16 5.27 -1.29
CA ILE A 111 18.60 5.54 -1.35
C ILE A 111 18.89 6.88 -2.03
N GLY A 112 18.14 7.22 -3.10
CA GLY A 112 18.30 8.51 -3.79
C GLY A 112 17.94 9.72 -2.94
N LEU A 113 17.17 9.56 -1.87
CA LEU A 113 16.85 10.61 -0.90
C LEU A 113 17.82 10.67 0.29
N LEU A 114 18.56 9.58 0.56
CA LEU A 114 19.52 9.54 1.66
C LEU A 114 20.67 10.53 1.39
N GLY A 115 20.95 11.39 2.37
CA GLY A 115 22.00 12.39 2.26
C GLY A 115 21.71 13.53 1.29
N ASN A 116 20.50 13.61 0.72
CA ASN A 116 20.08 14.73 -0.12
C ASN A 116 19.63 15.91 0.76
N PRO A 117 20.38 17.04 0.81
CA PRO A 117 20.02 18.20 1.63
C PRO A 117 18.66 18.82 1.25
N GLN A 118 18.26 18.71 -0.03
CA GLN A 118 16.98 19.23 -0.50
C GLN A 118 15.77 18.37 -0.06
N ALA A 119 16.01 17.17 0.46
CA ALA A 119 14.98 16.31 1.01
C ALA A 119 14.72 16.57 2.50
N ILE A 120 15.57 17.34 3.18
CA ILE A 120 15.41 17.65 4.60
C ILE A 120 14.20 18.56 4.80
N GLY A 121 13.34 18.24 5.74
CA GLY A 121 12.07 18.93 6.01
C GLY A 121 10.96 18.59 5.03
N GLU A 122 11.19 17.67 4.10
CA GLU A 122 10.26 17.31 3.03
C GLU A 122 9.64 15.94 3.23
N VAL A 123 8.50 15.74 2.55
CA VAL A 123 7.77 14.46 2.50
C VAL A 123 7.80 13.94 1.07
N PHE A 124 8.01 12.63 0.90
CA PHE A 124 7.99 11.98 -0.41
C PHE A 124 7.14 10.71 -0.40
N GLN A 125 6.43 10.48 -1.49
CA GLN A 125 5.85 9.20 -1.85
C GLN A 125 6.87 8.40 -2.65
N ILE A 126 7.07 7.12 -2.32
CA ILE A 126 7.91 6.20 -3.09
C ILE A 126 7.05 5.01 -3.47
N MET A 127 6.58 4.99 -4.72
CA MET A 127 5.64 3.99 -5.22
C MET A 127 5.82 3.73 -6.71
N SER A 128 5.31 2.59 -7.17
CA SER A 128 5.12 2.31 -8.58
C SER A 128 4.09 3.26 -9.20
N ASP A 129 4.23 3.55 -10.48
CA ASP A 129 3.21 4.25 -11.27
C ASP A 129 2.04 3.31 -11.68
N GLU A 130 2.16 2.02 -11.39
CA GLU A 130 1.14 1.02 -11.72
C GLU A 130 0.02 1.05 -10.69
N SER A 131 -1.21 1.28 -11.16
CA SER A 131 -2.43 1.20 -10.35
C SER A 131 -3.28 0.05 -10.84
N LEU A 132 -3.57 -0.90 -9.96
CA LEU A 132 -4.28 -2.14 -10.27
C LEU A 132 -5.55 -2.26 -9.44
N THR A 133 -6.61 -2.78 -10.02
CA THR A 133 -7.77 -3.23 -9.25
C THR A 133 -7.40 -4.46 -8.42
N TRP A 134 -8.10 -4.70 -7.31
CA TRP A 134 -7.91 -5.92 -6.55
C TRP A 134 -8.21 -7.17 -7.37
N ASN A 135 -9.15 -7.10 -8.33
CA ASN A 135 -9.36 -8.18 -9.28
C ASN A 135 -8.12 -8.48 -10.13
N GLN A 136 -7.43 -7.46 -10.64
CA GLN A 136 -6.19 -7.63 -11.39
C GLN A 136 -5.07 -8.19 -10.50
N ILE A 137 -4.95 -7.70 -9.25
CA ILE A 137 -3.98 -8.18 -8.28
C ILE A 137 -4.15 -9.68 -8.02
N TYR A 138 -5.36 -10.12 -7.68
CA TYR A 138 -5.64 -11.53 -7.44
C TYR A 138 -5.53 -12.39 -8.71
N LYS A 139 -5.95 -11.84 -9.86
CA LYS A 139 -5.78 -12.53 -11.14
C LYS A 139 -4.30 -12.77 -11.46
N SER A 140 -3.43 -11.79 -11.25
CA SER A 140 -1.98 -11.97 -11.46
C SER A 140 -1.39 -13.06 -10.57
N ILE A 141 -1.87 -13.20 -9.31
CA ILE A 141 -1.48 -14.30 -8.43
C ILE A 141 -1.96 -15.64 -9.00
N ALA A 142 -3.22 -15.73 -9.39
CA ALA A 142 -3.78 -16.96 -9.97
C ALA A 142 -3.06 -17.38 -11.27
N ASP A 143 -2.76 -16.41 -12.14
CA ASP A 143 -2.02 -16.64 -13.40
C ASP A 143 -0.59 -17.14 -13.10
N ALA A 144 0.09 -16.56 -12.10
CA ALA A 144 1.43 -16.99 -11.69
C ALA A 144 1.44 -18.40 -11.07
N LEU A 145 0.35 -18.81 -10.40
CA LEU A 145 0.14 -20.17 -9.88
C LEU A 145 -0.33 -21.17 -10.96
N GLY A 146 -0.69 -20.69 -12.16
CA GLY A 146 -1.23 -21.54 -13.24
C GLY A 146 -2.64 -22.07 -12.95
N VAL A 147 -3.45 -21.34 -12.15
CA VAL A 147 -4.80 -21.77 -11.76
C VAL A 147 -5.86 -20.75 -12.15
N PRO A 148 -7.13 -21.12 -12.32
CA PRO A 148 -8.21 -20.18 -12.58
C PRO A 148 -8.45 -19.23 -11.41
N PHE A 149 -8.63 -17.93 -11.69
CA PHE A 149 -9.10 -16.97 -10.72
C PHE A 149 -10.59 -17.20 -10.42
N LYS A 150 -10.92 -17.55 -9.18
CA LYS A 150 -12.29 -17.80 -8.71
C LYS A 150 -12.65 -16.87 -7.56
N PRO A 151 -13.08 -15.61 -7.86
CA PRO A 151 -13.44 -14.67 -6.82
C PRO A 151 -14.78 -15.03 -6.15
N TYR A 152 -14.88 -14.77 -4.86
CA TYR A 152 -16.12 -14.70 -4.10
C TYR A 152 -16.20 -13.31 -3.50
N TYR A 153 -17.04 -12.46 -4.07
CA TYR A 153 -17.16 -11.06 -3.67
C TYR A 153 -17.98 -10.94 -2.39
N VAL A 154 -17.40 -10.24 -1.41
CA VAL A 154 -18.00 -10.04 -0.09
C VAL A 154 -17.88 -8.57 0.28
N SER A 155 -18.98 -7.96 0.72
CA SER A 155 -18.95 -6.55 1.15
C SER A 155 -17.94 -6.36 2.29
N SER A 156 -17.24 -5.23 2.29
CA SER A 156 -16.30 -4.89 3.36
C SER A 156 -16.98 -4.89 4.72
N ASP A 157 -18.22 -4.42 4.83
CA ASP A 157 -18.96 -4.39 6.08
C ASP A 157 -19.22 -5.80 6.64
N PHE A 158 -19.54 -6.77 5.77
CA PHE A 158 -19.71 -8.15 6.21
C PHE A 158 -18.39 -8.77 6.69
N ILE A 159 -17.28 -8.51 5.99
CA ILE A 159 -15.94 -8.99 6.41
C ILE A 159 -15.59 -8.41 7.78
N ILE A 160 -15.86 -7.12 8.00
CA ILE A 160 -15.62 -6.43 9.28
C ILE A 160 -16.48 -7.03 10.38
N ALA A 161 -17.78 -7.25 10.13
CA ALA A 161 -18.70 -7.80 11.11
C ALA A 161 -18.38 -9.25 11.52
N THR A 162 -17.70 -10.00 10.65
CA THR A 162 -17.37 -11.42 10.87
C THR A 162 -15.87 -11.67 11.13
N GLN A 163 -15.07 -10.62 11.30
CA GLN A 163 -13.64 -10.75 11.53
C GLN A 163 -13.36 -11.52 12.84
N PRO A 164 -12.31 -12.37 12.87
CA PRO A 164 -11.86 -12.98 14.11
C PRO A 164 -11.32 -11.96 15.11
N GLU A 165 -11.31 -12.31 16.39
CA GLU A 165 -10.68 -11.48 17.42
C GLU A 165 -9.21 -11.19 17.09
N GLY A 166 -8.76 -9.97 17.36
CA GLY A 166 -7.39 -9.52 17.08
C GLY A 166 -7.15 -9.03 15.66
N TYR A 167 -8.18 -9.05 14.78
CA TYR A 167 -8.09 -8.45 13.44
C TYR A 167 -8.70 -7.05 13.42
N ASP A 168 -8.08 -6.14 12.66
CA ASP A 168 -8.62 -4.80 12.38
C ASP A 168 -8.96 -4.67 10.90
N MET A 169 -10.05 -5.33 10.48
CA MET A 169 -10.52 -5.25 9.09
C MET A 169 -11.19 -3.90 8.80
N LEU A 170 -11.69 -3.19 9.81
CA LEU A 170 -12.20 -1.83 9.64
C LEU A 170 -11.08 -0.89 9.16
N GLY A 171 -9.97 -0.86 9.88
CA GLY A 171 -8.80 -0.09 9.50
C GLY A 171 -8.21 -0.54 8.16
N ASN A 172 -8.08 -1.85 7.98
CA ASN A 172 -7.46 -2.45 6.80
C ASN A 172 -8.24 -2.22 5.50
N LEU A 173 -9.58 -2.31 5.55
CA LEU A 173 -10.45 -2.14 4.38
C LEU A 173 -10.97 -0.72 4.25
N ILE A 174 -11.85 -0.27 5.15
CA ILE A 174 -12.46 1.07 5.07
C ILE A 174 -11.42 2.17 5.31
N GLY A 175 -10.48 1.91 6.21
CA GLY A 175 -9.35 2.83 6.47
C GLY A 175 -8.28 2.83 5.37
N ASP A 176 -8.31 1.88 4.42
CA ASP A 176 -7.24 1.76 3.44
C ASP A 176 -7.69 1.11 2.11
N LYS A 177 -7.71 -0.21 2.00
CA LYS A 177 -7.74 -0.99 0.75
C LYS A 177 -9.05 -0.88 -0.06
N ALA A 178 -10.18 -0.59 0.58
CA ALA A 178 -11.47 -0.43 -0.10
C ALA A 178 -11.62 0.95 -0.78
N ASN A 179 -10.65 1.86 -0.62
CA ASN A 179 -10.65 3.16 -1.27
C ASN A 179 -9.81 3.13 -2.54
N THR A 180 -10.35 3.64 -3.65
CA THR A 180 -9.57 3.87 -4.88
C THR A 180 -8.55 4.98 -4.65
N VAL A 181 -7.28 4.70 -4.90
CA VAL A 181 -6.18 5.67 -4.83
C VAL A 181 -5.25 5.54 -6.03
N VAL A 182 -4.82 6.68 -6.57
CA VAL A 182 -3.76 6.78 -7.57
C VAL A 182 -2.74 7.79 -7.06
N PHE A 183 -1.49 7.38 -6.94
CA PHE A 183 -0.45 8.21 -6.34
C PHE A 183 0.37 8.94 -7.39
N ASP A 184 0.65 10.21 -7.14
CA ASP A 184 1.51 11.04 -7.97
C ASP A 184 2.91 11.14 -7.35
N CYS A 185 3.87 10.40 -7.89
CA CYS A 185 5.26 10.42 -7.45
C CYS A 185 6.14 11.44 -8.19
N SER A 186 5.55 12.45 -8.83
CA SER A 186 6.30 13.47 -9.60
C SER A 186 7.30 14.23 -8.72
N LYS A 187 6.98 14.45 -7.45
CA LYS A 187 7.91 15.12 -6.51
C LYS A 187 9.18 14.29 -6.32
N LEU A 188 9.04 12.99 -6.09
CA LEU A 188 10.18 12.07 -5.98
C LEU A 188 11.03 12.07 -7.25
N LYS A 189 10.39 11.98 -8.43
CA LYS A 189 11.09 11.96 -9.72
C LYS A 189 11.90 13.22 -9.99
N ARG A 190 11.47 14.36 -9.45
CA ARG A 190 12.25 15.61 -9.50
C ARG A 190 13.43 15.60 -8.52
N ALA A 191 13.25 15.05 -7.32
CA ALA A 191 14.27 15.00 -6.28
C ALA A 191 15.33 13.90 -6.53
N VAL A 192 14.95 12.83 -7.19
CA VAL A 192 15.80 11.70 -7.57
C VAL A 192 15.70 11.48 -9.08
N PRO A 193 16.45 12.25 -9.88
CA PRO A 193 16.45 12.11 -11.32
C PRO A 193 16.81 10.69 -11.75
N GLY A 194 16.02 10.11 -12.66
CA GLY A 194 16.19 8.73 -13.10
C GLY A 194 15.46 7.69 -12.24
N PHE A 195 14.77 8.10 -11.16
CA PHE A 195 13.91 7.17 -10.44
C PHE A 195 12.77 6.67 -11.33
N GLN A 196 12.68 5.37 -11.43
CA GLN A 196 11.59 4.65 -12.06
C GLN A 196 11.39 3.30 -11.36
N ALA A 197 10.15 3.00 -10.98
CA ALA A 197 9.77 1.65 -10.58
C ALA A 197 9.61 0.82 -11.86
N VAL A 198 10.47 -0.16 -12.04
CA VAL A 198 10.57 -0.94 -13.29
C VAL A 198 9.95 -2.32 -13.17
N VAL A 199 9.85 -2.87 -11.95
CA VAL A 199 9.26 -4.19 -11.73
C VAL A 199 7.74 -4.06 -11.68
N ARG A 200 7.08 -4.60 -12.70
CA ARG A 200 5.61 -4.68 -12.73
C ARG A 200 5.10 -5.67 -11.70
N TYR A 201 3.88 -5.46 -11.21
CA TYR A 201 3.29 -6.33 -10.19
C TYR A 201 3.27 -7.81 -10.62
N GLU A 202 2.85 -8.10 -11.85
CA GLU A 202 2.81 -9.47 -12.38
C GLU A 202 4.19 -10.15 -12.42
N GLU A 203 5.27 -9.37 -12.63
CA GLU A 203 6.64 -9.88 -12.57
C GLU A 203 7.08 -10.13 -11.12
N GLY A 204 6.82 -9.15 -10.23
CA GLY A 204 7.15 -9.26 -8.82
C GLY A 204 6.44 -10.44 -8.15
N VAL A 205 5.14 -10.64 -8.44
CA VAL A 205 4.39 -11.75 -7.84
C VAL A 205 4.90 -13.13 -8.26
N ARG A 206 5.41 -13.27 -9.48
CA ARG A 206 6.07 -14.53 -9.91
C ARG A 206 7.33 -14.85 -9.11
N LYS A 207 8.00 -13.84 -8.56
CA LYS A 207 9.17 -14.02 -7.69
C LYS A 207 8.77 -14.42 -6.26
N CYS A 208 7.48 -14.21 -5.88
CA CYS A 208 6.94 -14.60 -4.58
C CYS A 208 6.48 -16.07 -4.51
N LEU A 209 6.32 -16.73 -5.63
CA LEU A 209 5.71 -18.06 -5.81
C LEU A 209 6.71 -19.07 -6.34
#